data_a30a38979b5694c3755da96fd8ccff82
#
_entry.id   a30a38979b5694c3755da96fd8ccff82
#
_cell.length_a   1.000
_cell.length_b   1.000
_cell.length_c   1.000
_cell.angle_alpha   90.00
_cell.angle_beta   90.00
_cell.angle_gamma   90.00
#
_symmetry.space_group_name_H-M   'P 1'
#
loop_
_entity.id
_entity.type
_entity.pdbx_description
1 polymer ?
#
loop_
_entity_poly.entity_id
_entity_poly.type
_entity_poly.pdbx_seq_one_letter_code
_entity_poly.pdbx_strand_id
1 'polypeptide(L)'
;MLIDTDVIIWYMRGNEKARDYLDSNPRFRISVITYMELVQGMRNKQELSALRRALRNWKAEIIYINEEISSKAMFYVEQHYLSHSVHLADALIAATAVSYGLPLLTGNEKHYKIIKDVDVQKFEPK
;
A
#
# COMPACT_ATOMS: atom_id res chain seq x y z
N MET A 1 3.88 -2.49 -9.95
CA MET A 1 2.96 -1.58 -9.22
C MET A 1 2.82 -2.03 -7.78
N LEU A 2 3.06 -1.13 -6.86
CA LEU A 2 2.77 -1.36 -5.45
C LEU A 2 1.39 -0.77 -5.14
N ILE A 3 0.55 -1.54 -4.47
CA ILE A 3 -0.83 -1.13 -4.17
C ILE A 3 -0.91 -0.72 -2.71
N ASP A 4 -1.41 0.50 -2.46
CA ASP A 4 -1.59 0.99 -1.10
C ASP A 4 -2.79 0.32 -0.44
N THR A 5 -2.79 0.33 0.87
CA THR A 5 -3.82 -0.31 1.70
C THR A 5 -5.23 0.14 1.34
N ASP A 6 -5.44 1.44 1.10
CA ASP A 6 -6.77 1.99 0.86
C ASP A 6 -7.45 1.41 -0.39
N VAL A 7 -6.67 1.09 -1.43
CA VAL A 7 -7.23 0.53 -2.67
C VAL A 7 -7.85 -0.85 -2.39
N ILE A 8 -7.18 -1.66 -1.59
CA ILE A 8 -7.70 -2.99 -1.24
C ILE A 8 -8.88 -2.86 -0.29
N ILE A 9 -8.87 -1.88 0.61
CA ILE A 9 -10.03 -1.60 1.46
C ILE A 9 -11.26 -1.26 0.60
N TRP A 10 -11.09 -0.43 -0.43
CA TRP A 10 -12.19 -0.12 -1.36
C TRP A 10 -12.72 -1.39 -2.01
N TYR A 11 -11.83 -2.28 -2.45
CA TYR A 11 -12.23 -3.57 -2.99
C TYR A 11 -13.06 -4.37 -1.97
N MET A 12 -12.58 -4.46 -0.73
CA MET A 12 -13.27 -5.23 0.31
C MET A 12 -14.66 -4.65 0.63
N ARG A 13 -14.86 -3.36 0.36
CA ARG A 13 -16.16 -2.68 0.53
C ARG A 13 -17.05 -2.81 -0.71
N GLY A 14 -16.62 -3.53 -1.73
CA GLY A 14 -17.41 -3.76 -2.94
C GLY A 14 -17.27 -2.68 -4.01
N ASN A 15 -16.25 -1.85 -3.94
CA ASN A 15 -16.03 -0.82 -4.97
C ASN A 15 -15.68 -1.46 -6.31
N GLU A 16 -16.44 -1.17 -7.35
CA GLU A 16 -16.28 -1.79 -8.67
C GLU A 16 -14.98 -1.36 -9.36
N LYS A 17 -14.59 -0.11 -9.22
CA LYS A 17 -13.34 0.37 -9.85
C LYS A 17 -12.12 -0.31 -9.24
N ALA A 18 -12.11 -0.48 -7.93
CA ALA A 18 -11.02 -1.21 -7.26
C ALA A 18 -10.98 -2.65 -7.74
N ARG A 19 -12.14 -3.31 -7.79
CA ARG A 19 -12.22 -4.68 -8.28
C ARG A 19 -11.72 -4.80 -9.72
N ASP A 20 -12.21 -3.93 -10.60
CA ASP A 20 -11.84 -3.98 -12.01
C ASP A 20 -10.34 -3.75 -12.19
N TYR A 21 -9.78 -2.78 -11.47
CA TYR A 21 -8.35 -2.51 -11.55
C TYR A 21 -7.52 -3.71 -11.07
N LEU A 22 -7.83 -4.23 -9.89
CA LEU A 22 -7.06 -5.33 -9.30
C LEU A 22 -7.20 -6.63 -10.10
N ASP A 23 -8.40 -6.92 -10.58
CA ASP A 23 -8.63 -8.11 -11.41
C ASP A 23 -7.94 -8.01 -12.77
N SER A 24 -7.82 -6.80 -13.32
CA SER A 24 -7.18 -6.56 -14.61
C SER A 24 -5.66 -6.45 -14.53
N ASN A 25 -5.12 -6.29 -13.33
CA ASN A 25 -3.68 -6.11 -13.10
C ASN A 25 -3.16 -7.09 -12.05
N PRO A 26 -3.28 -8.41 -12.30
CA PRO A 26 -2.83 -9.40 -11.31
C PRO A 26 -1.32 -9.35 -11.09
N ARG A 27 -0.87 -10.07 -10.08
CA ARG A 27 0.55 -10.15 -9.70
C ARG A 27 1.14 -8.82 -9.24
N PHE A 28 0.27 -7.93 -8.80
CA PHE A 28 0.73 -6.70 -8.18
C PHE A 28 1.41 -7.02 -6.84
N ARG A 29 2.06 -6.01 -6.29
CA ARG A 29 2.78 -6.17 -5.02
C ARG A 29 2.16 -5.31 -3.95
N ILE A 30 2.28 -5.75 -2.71
CA ILE A 30 1.90 -4.98 -1.54
C ILE A 30 3.03 -5.04 -0.52
N SER A 31 3.15 -3.99 0.28
CA SER A 31 4.04 -4.02 1.43
C SER A 31 3.47 -4.95 2.50
N VAL A 32 4.35 -5.60 3.27
CA VAL A 32 3.91 -6.33 4.44
C VAL A 32 3.15 -5.43 5.42
N ILE A 33 3.48 -4.14 5.43
CA ILE A 33 2.75 -3.14 6.23
C ILE A 33 1.29 -3.07 5.79
N THR A 34 1.05 -3.02 4.49
CA THR A 34 -0.31 -3.06 3.93
C THR A 34 -1.04 -4.32 4.38
N TYR A 35 -0.39 -5.47 4.30
CA TYR A 35 -1.01 -6.72 4.75
C TYR A 35 -1.42 -6.65 6.22
N MET A 36 -0.52 -6.16 7.07
CA MET A 36 -0.81 -6.06 8.51
C MET A 36 -1.94 -5.06 8.80
N GLU A 37 -1.96 -3.93 8.10
CA GLU A 37 -3.05 -2.97 8.23
C GLU A 37 -4.40 -3.57 7.83
N LEU A 38 -4.40 -4.34 6.75
CA LEU A 38 -5.63 -5.01 6.30
C LEU A 38 -6.11 -6.03 7.34
N VAL A 39 -5.19 -6.82 7.88
CA VAL A 39 -5.53 -7.81 8.92
C VAL A 39 -6.13 -7.11 10.16
N GLN A 40 -5.53 -6.00 10.59
CA GLN A 40 -6.04 -5.24 11.73
C GLN A 40 -7.45 -4.69 11.48
N GLY A 41 -7.81 -4.47 10.23
CA GLY A 41 -9.15 -4.00 9.87
C GLY A 41 -10.19 -5.10 9.73
N MET A 42 -9.80 -6.38 9.79
CA MET A 42 -10.76 -7.48 9.65
C MET A 42 -11.53 -7.68 10.95
N ARG A 43 -12.85 -7.85 10.84
CA ARG A 43 -13.74 -7.98 11.99
C ARG A 43 -13.90 -9.41 12.47
N ASN A 44 -13.57 -10.39 11.63
CA ASN A 44 -13.73 -11.80 11.93
C ASN A 44 -12.86 -12.66 11.02
N LYS A 45 -12.85 -13.96 11.30
CA LYS A 45 -12.02 -14.92 10.55
C LYS A 45 -12.48 -15.10 9.11
N GLN A 46 -13.78 -14.91 8.85
CA GLN A 46 -14.32 -15.02 7.49
C GLN A 46 -13.79 -13.90 6.59
N GLU A 47 -13.71 -12.70 7.12
CA GLU A 47 -13.13 -11.57 6.37
C GLU A 47 -11.65 -11.80 6.09
N LEU A 48 -10.90 -12.30 7.07
CA LEU A 48 -9.49 -12.63 6.87
C LEU A 48 -9.31 -13.72 5.82
N SER A 49 -10.14 -14.76 5.85
CA SER A 49 -10.10 -15.81 4.83
C SER A 49 -10.39 -15.28 3.45
N ALA A 50 -11.37 -14.36 3.33
CA ALA A 50 -11.70 -13.72 2.05
C ALA A 50 -10.52 -12.90 1.53
N LEU A 51 -9.85 -12.16 2.40
CA LEU A 51 -8.66 -11.39 2.03
C LEU A 51 -7.56 -12.31 1.49
N ARG A 52 -7.28 -13.40 2.20
CA ARG A 52 -6.25 -14.35 1.79
C ARG A 52 -6.58 -14.99 0.44
N ARG A 53 -7.85 -15.34 0.21
CA ARG A 53 -8.27 -15.89 -1.09
C ARG A 53 -8.09 -14.88 -2.21
N ALA A 54 -8.48 -13.62 -1.98
CA ALA A 54 -8.33 -12.59 -2.98
C ALA A 54 -6.87 -12.40 -3.36
N LEU A 55 -5.99 -12.31 -2.37
CA LEU A 55 -4.55 -12.14 -2.61
C LEU A 55 -3.97 -13.32 -3.40
N ARG A 56 -4.40 -14.55 -3.09
CA ARG A 56 -3.97 -15.74 -3.85
C ARG A 56 -4.47 -15.71 -5.29
N ASN A 57 -5.74 -15.35 -5.48
CA ASN A 57 -6.35 -15.31 -6.81
C ASN A 57 -5.66 -14.27 -7.71
N TRP A 58 -5.27 -13.14 -7.14
CA TRP A 58 -4.51 -12.12 -7.87
C TRP A 58 -3.04 -12.49 -8.03
N LYS A 59 -2.56 -13.50 -7.32
CA LYS A 59 -1.13 -13.84 -7.22
C LYS A 59 -0.32 -12.63 -6.75
N ALA A 60 -0.89 -11.90 -5.80
CA ALA A 60 -0.25 -10.74 -5.21
C ALA A 60 0.99 -11.17 -4.42
N GLU A 61 2.04 -10.38 -4.52
CA GLU A 61 3.29 -10.65 -3.82
C GLU A 61 3.46 -9.68 -2.66
N ILE A 62 3.82 -10.21 -1.48
CA ILE A 62 4.11 -9.40 -0.31
C ILE A 62 5.61 -9.10 -0.29
N ILE A 63 5.94 -7.82 -0.21
CA ILE A 63 7.33 -7.36 -0.05
C ILE A 63 7.58 -7.09 1.43
N TYR A 64 8.59 -7.74 1.97
CA TYR A 64 8.96 -7.61 3.38
C TYR A 64 9.91 -6.44 3.59
N ILE A 65 9.88 -5.90 4.81
CA ILE A 65 10.77 -4.80 5.19
C ILE A 65 12.18 -5.35 5.37
N ASN A 66 13.14 -4.73 4.68
CA ASN A 66 14.55 -5.06 4.81
C ASN A 66 15.30 -3.83 5.31
N GLU A 67 16.61 -3.95 5.44
CA GLU A 67 17.44 -2.85 5.94
C GLU A 67 17.36 -1.61 5.05
N GLU A 68 17.41 -1.79 3.73
CA GLU A 68 17.32 -0.68 2.79
C GLU A 68 16.00 0.08 2.93
N ILE A 69 14.89 -0.64 3.00
CA ILE A 69 13.56 -0.03 3.17
C ILE A 69 13.48 0.69 4.51
N SER A 70 13.98 0.06 5.58
CA SER A 70 13.99 0.66 6.91
C SER A 70 14.80 1.96 6.94
N SER A 71 15.97 1.96 6.32
CA SER A 71 16.84 3.15 6.27
C SER A 71 16.18 4.30 5.50
N LYS A 72 15.54 4.01 4.39
CA LYS A 72 14.82 5.02 3.61
C LYS A 72 13.65 5.59 4.41
N ALA A 73 12.89 4.73 5.08
CA ALA A 73 11.76 5.16 5.89
C ALA A 73 12.21 6.07 7.03
N MET A 74 13.30 5.72 7.72
CA MET A 74 13.90 6.56 8.75
C MET A 74 14.24 7.94 8.19
N PHE A 75 14.87 7.99 7.03
CA PHE A 75 15.24 9.23 6.39
C PHE A 75 14.00 10.10 6.10
N TYR A 76 12.95 9.51 5.58
CA TYR A 76 11.72 10.26 5.27
C TYR A 76 11.07 10.83 6.54
N VAL A 77 11.02 10.05 7.59
CA VAL A 77 10.48 10.53 8.87
C VAL A 77 11.33 11.66 9.44
N GLU A 78 12.65 11.51 9.45
CA GLU A 78 13.56 12.55 9.95
C GLU A 78 13.47 13.83 9.12
N GLN A 79 13.33 13.70 7.82
CA GLN A 79 13.27 14.85 6.92
C GLN A 79 11.99 15.69 7.10
N HIS A 80 10.88 15.05 7.46
CA HIS A 80 9.58 15.71 7.41
C HIS A 80 8.84 15.82 8.75
N TYR A 81 9.37 15.28 9.85
CA TYR A 81 8.59 15.19 11.08
C TYR A 81 8.17 16.54 11.66
N LEU A 82 8.93 17.62 11.43
CA LEU A 82 8.61 18.95 11.94
C LEU A 82 7.64 19.72 11.05
N SER A 83 7.65 19.47 9.75
CA SER A 83 6.86 20.24 8.80
C SER A 83 5.58 19.55 8.36
N HIS A 84 5.55 18.23 8.42
CA HIS A 84 4.43 17.43 7.94
C HIS A 84 4.27 16.18 8.81
N SER A 85 3.02 15.72 8.93
CA SER A 85 2.75 14.46 9.61
C SER A 85 3.01 13.30 8.64
N VAL A 86 4.18 12.69 8.74
CA VAL A 86 4.48 11.47 7.99
C VAL A 86 4.28 10.29 8.94
N HIS A 87 3.23 9.52 8.68
CA HIS A 87 2.95 8.33 9.49
C HIS A 87 3.97 7.23 9.19
N LEU A 88 4.31 6.44 10.21
CA LEU A 88 5.29 5.37 10.06
C LEU A 88 4.92 4.40 8.93
N ALA A 89 3.63 4.02 8.86
CA ALA A 89 3.16 3.12 7.82
C ALA A 89 3.37 3.71 6.44
N ASP A 90 3.05 4.99 6.25
CA ASP A 90 3.21 5.66 4.95
C ASP A 90 4.68 5.75 4.56
N ALA A 91 5.55 6.06 5.51
CA ALA A 91 7.00 6.11 5.25
C ALA A 91 7.54 4.75 4.81
N LEU A 92 7.09 3.67 5.45
CA LEU A 92 7.52 2.31 5.12
C LEU A 92 6.98 1.86 3.76
N ILE A 93 5.74 2.19 3.44
CA ILE A 93 5.15 1.87 2.14
C ILE A 93 5.86 2.66 1.04
N ALA A 94 6.09 3.96 1.25
CA ALA A 94 6.81 4.80 0.31
C ALA A 94 8.24 4.27 0.07
N ALA A 95 8.94 3.93 1.14
CA ALA A 95 10.30 3.39 1.05
C ALA A 95 10.33 2.07 0.27
N THR A 96 9.31 1.24 0.43
CA THR A 96 9.18 -0.01 -0.33
C THR A 96 9.05 0.27 -1.82
N ALA A 97 8.17 1.20 -2.19
CA ALA A 97 7.97 1.58 -3.59
C ALA A 97 9.28 2.11 -4.20
N VAL A 98 9.96 3.00 -3.50
CA VAL A 98 11.21 3.59 -3.98
C VAL A 98 12.31 2.54 -4.11
N SER A 99 12.47 1.68 -3.11
CA SER A 99 13.53 0.65 -3.13
C SER A 99 13.37 -0.34 -4.28
N TYR A 100 12.13 -0.63 -4.68
CA TYR A 100 11.85 -1.57 -5.75
C TYR A 100 11.60 -0.89 -7.09
N GLY A 101 11.69 0.44 -7.14
CA GLY A 101 11.44 1.18 -8.38
C GLY A 101 10.02 1.02 -8.90
N LEU A 102 9.05 0.90 -8.00
CA LEU A 102 7.65 0.66 -8.35
C LEU A 102 6.80 1.92 -8.18
N PRO A 103 5.89 2.20 -9.11
CA PRO A 103 4.85 3.19 -8.86
C PRO A 103 3.95 2.74 -7.71
N LEU A 104 3.45 3.69 -6.95
CA LEU A 104 2.51 3.44 -5.85
C LEU A 104 1.11 3.89 -6.28
N LEU A 105 0.17 2.95 -6.34
CA LEU A 105 -1.23 3.27 -6.58
C LEU A 105 -1.92 3.54 -5.25
N THR A 106 -2.46 4.74 -5.09
CA THR A 106 -3.10 5.16 -3.83
C THR A 106 -4.21 6.16 -4.10
N GLY A 107 -5.26 6.10 -3.29
CA GLY A 107 -6.29 7.14 -3.24
C GLY A 107 -5.93 8.27 -2.28
N ASN A 108 -4.89 8.09 -1.47
CA ASN A 108 -4.45 9.05 -0.45
C ASN A 108 -3.16 9.74 -0.88
N GLU A 109 -3.13 10.31 -2.08
CA GLU A 109 -1.92 10.93 -2.60
C GLU A 109 -1.33 12.01 -1.68
N LYS A 110 -2.19 12.65 -0.89
CA LYS A 110 -1.75 13.69 0.07
C LYS A 110 -0.73 13.18 1.08
N HIS A 111 -0.83 11.90 1.45
CA HIS A 111 0.09 11.29 2.41
C HIS A 111 1.50 11.13 1.85
N TYR A 112 1.63 11.10 0.53
CA TYR A 112 2.90 10.79 -0.14
C TYR A 112 3.52 11.94 -0.89
N LYS A 113 2.78 13.05 -1.10
CA LYS A 113 3.24 14.20 -1.89
C LYS A 113 4.57 14.77 -1.40
N ILE A 114 4.78 14.76 -0.10
CA ILE A 114 5.98 15.34 0.48
C ILE A 114 7.22 14.48 0.20
N ILE A 115 7.03 13.20 -0.07
CA ILE A 115 8.13 12.28 -0.37
C ILE A 115 8.32 12.27 -1.89
N LYS A 116 9.21 13.14 -2.38
CA LYS A 116 9.35 13.40 -3.81
C LYS A 116 9.85 12.21 -4.62
N ASP A 117 10.52 11.25 -3.98
CA ASP A 117 11.06 10.08 -4.67
C ASP A 117 9.98 9.08 -5.09
N VAL A 118 8.79 9.16 -4.50
CA VAL A 118 7.70 8.22 -4.79
C VAL A 118 6.99 8.63 -6.07
N ASP A 119 6.83 7.67 -6.98
CA ASP A 119 6.01 7.85 -8.17
C ASP A 119 4.58 7.47 -7.82
N VAL A 120 3.77 8.46 -7.48
CA VAL A 120 2.39 8.26 -7.05
C VAL A 120 1.46 8.22 -8.26
N GLN A 121 0.65 7.16 -8.33
CA GLN A 121 -0.46 7.09 -9.28
C GLN A 121 -1.75 7.13 -8.48
N LYS A 122 -2.63 8.07 -8.85
CA LYS A 122 -3.85 8.30 -8.10
C LYS A 122 -4.92 7.26 -8.45
N PHE A 123 -5.48 6.64 -7.41
CA PHE A 123 -6.67 5.81 -7.55
C PHE A 123 -7.90 6.63 -7.18
N GLU A 124 -8.91 6.62 -8.04
CA GLU A 124 -10.17 7.31 -7.78
C GLU A 124 -11.29 6.28 -7.69
N PRO A 125 -11.92 6.14 -6.51
CA PRO A 125 -12.98 5.14 -6.32
C PRO A 125 -14.30 5.48 -7.02
N LYS A 126 -14.43 6.69 -7.53
CA LYS A 126 -15.67 7.12 -8.21
C LYS A 126 -15.57 7.19 -9.72
#